data_869248f5584ee8440ae643a7fa1dd745
#
_entry.id   869248f5584ee8440ae643a7fa1dd745
#
_cell.length_a   1.000
_cell.length_b   1.000
_cell.length_c   1.000
_cell.angle_alpha   90.00
_cell.angle_beta   90.00
_cell.angle_gamma   90.00
#
_symmetry.space_group_name_H-M   'P 1'
#
loop_
_entity.id
_entity.type
_entity.pdbx_description
1 polymer ?
#
loop_
_entity_poly.entity_id
_entity_poly.type
_entity_poly.pdbx_seq_one_letter_code
_entity_poly.pdbx_strand_id
1 'polypeptide(L)'
;MATRPNKSKPSDLSNLSVNGKNKLSNSTLSESVGSEGIANDKKVEPIPTFRKAPSEDIVANGQNNAQIIVGRDRPSTLASGYGGRGDTHAGSIDIVAGRVAASAKETDDNNEKSFVDPNFQKDSARIHISQKTDIDKNFNLADGKVGNSIARSGIGIKGDSVRIMSREGIKLVTQTESKNSLGGDILSTKGIDLIAGNDDSDLQPLVKGNNLVKLLRNIVEDIRTLNGLVNSLATKQVALDATLAAHTHITACGVGPGLAAPSIELAVAATADA
;
A
#
# COMPACT_ATOMS: atom_id res chain seq x y z
N MET A 1 -17.75 -19.37 2.18
CA MET A 1 -16.30 -19.68 2.06
C MET A 1 -16.02 -20.03 0.62
N ALA A 2 -15.29 -19.20 -0.11
CA ALA A 2 -14.88 -19.52 -1.48
C ALA A 2 -13.86 -20.66 -1.42
N THR A 3 -14.18 -21.78 -2.03
CA THR A 3 -13.27 -22.90 -2.21
C THR A 3 -12.07 -22.44 -3.04
N ARG A 4 -10.87 -22.50 -2.48
CA ARG A 4 -9.65 -22.26 -3.24
C ARG A 4 -9.61 -23.20 -4.45
N PRO A 5 -9.36 -22.68 -5.67
CA PRO A 5 -9.21 -23.55 -6.82
C PRO A 5 -8.10 -24.56 -6.52
N ASN A 6 -8.37 -25.82 -6.86
CA ASN A 6 -7.42 -26.91 -6.68
C ASN A 6 -6.10 -26.52 -7.36
N LYS A 7 -5.00 -26.61 -6.62
CA LYS A 7 -3.67 -26.33 -7.19
C LYS A 7 -3.37 -27.41 -8.23
N SER A 8 -3.68 -27.11 -9.50
CA SER A 8 -3.14 -27.93 -10.60
C SER A 8 -1.63 -27.85 -10.53
N LYS A 9 -0.94 -28.98 -10.56
CA LYS A 9 0.51 -29.02 -10.68
C LYS A 9 0.87 -28.44 -12.06
N PRO A 10 1.66 -27.38 -12.15
CA PRO A 10 1.83 -26.61 -13.40
C PRO A 10 2.47 -27.39 -14.56
N SER A 11 3.02 -28.56 -14.31
CA SER A 11 3.75 -29.35 -15.30
C SER A 11 3.24 -30.77 -15.47
N ASP A 12 2.13 -31.12 -14.85
CA ASP A 12 1.61 -32.49 -14.88
C ASP A 12 0.46 -32.61 -15.90
N LEU A 13 0.80 -33.10 -17.09
CA LEU A 13 -0.18 -33.43 -18.13
C LEU A 13 -0.88 -34.78 -17.87
N SER A 14 -0.53 -35.48 -16.79
CA SER A 14 -1.10 -36.81 -16.48
C SER A 14 -2.60 -36.76 -16.23
N ASN A 15 -3.11 -35.62 -15.72
CA ASN A 15 -4.52 -35.42 -15.40
C ASN A 15 -5.37 -35.00 -16.62
N LEU A 16 -4.76 -34.78 -17.79
CA LEU A 16 -5.51 -34.51 -18.99
C LEU A 16 -6.14 -35.81 -19.52
N SER A 17 -7.38 -35.73 -19.96
CA SER A 17 -8.02 -36.82 -20.72
C SER A 17 -7.20 -37.14 -21.98
N VAL A 18 -7.35 -38.35 -22.51
CA VAL A 18 -6.68 -38.72 -23.77
C VAL A 18 -7.00 -37.72 -24.89
N ASN A 19 -8.24 -37.27 -24.97
CA ASN A 19 -8.64 -36.22 -25.91
C ASN A 19 -7.94 -34.88 -25.63
N GLY A 20 -7.77 -34.49 -24.37
CA GLY A 20 -7.03 -33.29 -24.01
C GLY A 20 -5.54 -33.36 -24.37
N LYS A 21 -4.92 -34.51 -24.16
CA LYS A 21 -3.51 -34.75 -24.58
C LYS A 21 -3.37 -34.75 -26.11
N ASN A 22 -4.30 -35.37 -26.82
CA ASN A 22 -4.29 -35.35 -28.27
C ASN A 22 -4.53 -33.95 -28.84
N LYS A 23 -5.45 -33.19 -28.27
CA LYS A 23 -5.67 -31.79 -28.65
C LYS A 23 -4.42 -30.94 -28.40
N LEU A 24 -3.74 -31.13 -27.28
CA LEU A 24 -2.53 -30.41 -26.98
C LEU A 24 -1.36 -30.77 -27.93
N SER A 25 -1.22 -32.05 -28.29
CA SER A 25 -0.15 -32.52 -29.21
C SER A 25 -0.47 -32.17 -30.68
N ASN A 26 -1.71 -32.10 -31.07
CA ASN A 26 -2.14 -31.79 -32.44
C ASN A 26 -2.37 -30.28 -32.66
N SER A 27 -2.34 -29.49 -31.61
CA SER A 27 -2.60 -28.06 -31.68
C SER A 27 -1.59 -27.26 -32.48
N THR A 28 -0.44 -27.85 -32.77
CA THR A 28 0.60 -27.22 -33.60
C THR A 28 0.45 -27.52 -35.09
N LEU A 29 -0.54 -28.31 -35.50
CA LEU A 29 -0.49 -28.94 -36.81
C LEU A 29 -1.59 -28.49 -37.78
N SER A 30 -2.62 -27.78 -37.40
CA SER A 30 -3.64 -27.38 -38.36
C SER A 30 -4.55 -26.27 -37.83
N GLU A 31 -4.68 -25.19 -38.60
CA GLU A 31 -5.66 -24.11 -38.37
C GLU A 31 -7.12 -24.63 -38.39
N SER A 32 -7.38 -25.81 -38.94
CA SER A 32 -8.72 -26.38 -39.03
C SER A 32 -9.19 -27.17 -37.81
N VAL A 33 -8.27 -27.54 -36.92
CA VAL A 33 -8.58 -28.26 -35.66
C VAL A 33 -8.64 -27.30 -34.46
N GLY A 34 -8.38 -26.05 -34.69
CA GLY A 34 -7.93 -25.07 -33.69
C GLY A 34 -9.02 -24.23 -33.07
N SER A 35 -10.18 -24.77 -32.70
CA SER A 35 -11.11 -23.94 -31.91
C SER A 35 -10.98 -24.09 -30.39
N GLU A 36 -10.04 -24.87 -29.90
CA GLU A 36 -9.94 -25.13 -28.46
C GLU A 36 -8.49 -25.22 -27.96
N GLY A 37 -8.24 -24.72 -26.76
CA GLY A 37 -6.97 -24.80 -26.05
C GLY A 37 -5.94 -23.73 -26.45
N ILE A 38 -4.67 -23.99 -26.18
CA ILE A 38 -3.56 -23.04 -26.40
C ILE A 38 -3.27 -22.74 -27.87
N ALA A 39 -3.79 -23.56 -28.79
CA ALA A 39 -3.59 -23.39 -30.24
C ALA A 39 -4.54 -22.38 -30.87
N ASN A 40 -5.65 -22.08 -30.22
CA ASN A 40 -6.69 -21.22 -30.77
C ASN A 40 -6.84 -19.95 -30.00
N ASP A 41 -5.85 -19.12 -30.07
CA ASP A 41 -5.88 -17.82 -29.44
C ASP A 41 -6.11 -16.72 -30.46
N LYS A 42 -7.26 -16.73 -31.13
CA LYS A 42 -7.74 -15.49 -31.72
C LYS A 42 -8.14 -14.57 -30.57
N LYS A 43 -7.26 -13.68 -30.18
CA LYS A 43 -7.58 -12.66 -29.20
C LYS A 43 -8.59 -11.70 -29.77
N VAL A 44 -9.58 -11.44 -28.93
CA VAL A 44 -10.65 -10.47 -29.22
C VAL A 44 -10.15 -9.04 -28.99
N GLU A 45 -9.05 -8.88 -28.24
CA GLU A 45 -8.52 -7.55 -27.91
C GLU A 45 -7.70 -6.96 -29.06
N PRO A 46 -7.97 -5.71 -29.43
CA PRO A 46 -7.24 -5.02 -30.50
C PRO A 46 -5.76 -4.84 -30.17
N ILE A 47 -4.90 -4.97 -31.18
CA ILE A 47 -3.46 -4.80 -31.04
C ILE A 47 -3.03 -3.56 -31.80
N PRO A 48 -2.87 -2.41 -31.11
CA PRO A 48 -2.40 -1.20 -31.76
C PRO A 48 -0.93 -1.31 -32.17
N THR A 49 -0.57 -0.62 -33.23
CA THR A 49 0.82 -0.57 -33.68
C THR A 49 1.62 0.41 -32.83
N PHE A 50 2.64 -0.05 -32.14
CA PHE A 50 3.53 0.83 -31.39
C PHE A 50 4.40 1.64 -32.36
N ARG A 51 4.40 2.98 -32.20
CA ARG A 51 5.26 3.87 -32.98
C ARG A 51 6.69 3.84 -32.43
N LYS A 52 7.52 3.00 -33.03
CA LYS A 52 8.92 2.83 -32.67
C LYS A 52 9.76 4.06 -33.03
N ALA A 53 10.62 4.52 -32.11
CA ALA A 53 11.72 5.44 -32.46
C ALA A 53 12.92 4.66 -33.05
N PRO A 54 13.80 5.30 -33.84
CA PRO A 54 14.96 4.63 -34.43
C PRO A 54 15.89 3.95 -33.41
N SER A 55 15.98 4.50 -32.20
CA SER A 55 16.82 4.01 -31.11
C SER A 55 16.11 3.01 -30.18
N GLU A 56 14.97 2.47 -30.58
CA GLU A 56 14.21 1.50 -29.79
C GLU A 56 14.17 0.16 -30.49
N ASP A 57 14.23 -0.91 -29.68
CA ASP A 57 13.95 -2.26 -30.09
C ASP A 57 12.66 -2.76 -29.42
N ILE A 58 11.83 -3.47 -30.19
CA ILE A 58 10.57 -3.99 -29.74
C ILE A 58 10.62 -5.51 -29.82
N VAL A 59 10.30 -6.15 -28.69
CA VAL A 59 9.98 -7.58 -28.64
C VAL A 59 8.45 -7.68 -28.45
N ALA A 60 7.76 -8.20 -29.45
CA ALA A 60 6.33 -8.41 -29.45
C ALA A 60 5.99 -9.75 -30.10
N ASN A 61 4.97 -10.44 -29.60
CA ASN A 61 4.61 -11.71 -30.19
C ASN A 61 3.66 -11.61 -31.42
N GLY A 62 3.22 -10.38 -31.75
CA GLY A 62 2.36 -10.12 -32.92
C GLY A 62 0.90 -10.59 -32.81
N GLN A 63 0.56 -11.36 -31.79
CA GLN A 63 -0.79 -11.94 -31.61
C GLN A 63 -1.50 -11.39 -30.38
N ASN A 64 -0.76 -10.79 -29.47
CA ASN A 64 -1.27 -10.31 -28.20
C ASN A 64 -0.77 -8.88 -27.96
N ASN A 65 -1.59 -8.07 -27.29
CA ASN A 65 -1.20 -6.73 -26.91
C ASN A 65 -0.22 -6.75 -25.71
N ALA A 66 0.95 -7.39 -25.92
CA ALA A 66 2.04 -7.49 -24.96
C ALA A 66 3.37 -7.19 -25.65
N GLN A 67 4.21 -6.33 -25.07
CA GLN A 67 5.42 -5.82 -25.67
C GLN A 67 6.50 -5.57 -24.63
N ILE A 68 7.76 -5.78 -25.02
CA ILE A 68 8.94 -5.28 -24.31
C ILE A 68 9.62 -4.31 -25.23
N ILE A 69 9.85 -3.09 -24.78
CA ILE A 69 10.52 -2.04 -25.53
C ILE A 69 11.81 -1.72 -24.81
N VAL A 70 12.91 -1.81 -25.51
CA VAL A 70 14.24 -1.46 -25.02
C VAL A 70 14.74 -0.29 -25.85
N GLY A 71 15.16 0.78 -25.19
CA GLY A 71 15.65 1.94 -25.91
C GLY A 71 15.76 3.16 -25.04
N ARG A 72 14.97 4.18 -25.32
CA ARG A 72 15.03 5.45 -24.63
C ARG A 72 13.75 5.81 -23.90
N ASP A 73 13.90 6.57 -22.82
CA ASP A 73 12.77 7.11 -22.08
C ASP A 73 12.07 8.22 -22.90
N ARG A 74 10.83 7.96 -23.31
CA ARG A 74 9.98 8.90 -24.01
C ARG A 74 8.52 8.66 -23.63
N PRO A 75 8.06 9.17 -22.49
CA PRO A 75 6.64 9.16 -22.20
C PRO A 75 5.85 9.96 -23.28
N SER A 76 4.55 9.73 -23.37
CA SER A 76 3.67 10.22 -24.45
C SER A 76 3.59 11.75 -24.60
N THR A 77 4.17 12.52 -23.72
CA THR A 77 4.17 13.97 -23.79
C THR A 77 5.51 14.52 -24.29
N LEU A 78 5.48 15.55 -25.11
CA LEU A 78 6.68 16.24 -25.62
C LEU A 78 7.57 16.83 -24.53
N ALA A 79 7.04 17.00 -23.32
CA ALA A 79 7.76 17.53 -22.16
C ALA A 79 8.20 16.44 -21.17
N SER A 80 8.27 15.21 -21.62
CA SER A 80 8.47 14.06 -20.76
C SER A 80 9.93 13.73 -20.48
N GLY A 81 10.16 13.15 -19.32
CA GLY A 81 11.46 12.69 -18.88
C GLY A 81 12.44 13.84 -18.66
N TYR A 82 13.68 13.47 -18.50
CA TYR A 82 14.76 14.43 -18.41
C TYR A 82 15.59 14.40 -19.70
N GLY A 83 15.71 15.48 -20.36
CA GLY A 83 16.35 15.63 -21.65
C GLY A 83 15.58 16.63 -22.50
N GLY A 84 14.49 17.18 -21.95
CA GLY A 84 13.66 18.22 -22.56
C GLY A 84 12.83 17.74 -23.73
N ARG A 85 11.73 18.38 -23.99
CA ARG A 85 10.84 18.32 -25.15
C ARG A 85 10.74 16.99 -25.92
N GLY A 86 10.76 15.86 -25.20
CA GLY A 86 10.58 14.52 -25.76
C GLY A 86 11.87 13.80 -26.19
N ASP A 87 13.01 14.44 -26.11
CA ASP A 87 14.29 13.83 -26.40
C ASP A 87 15.08 13.57 -25.12
N THR A 88 14.85 12.42 -24.51
CA THR A 88 15.44 12.10 -23.20
C THR A 88 16.80 11.43 -23.34
N HIS A 89 17.07 10.73 -24.42
CA HIS A 89 18.23 9.89 -24.66
C HIS A 89 18.61 8.92 -23.49
N ALA A 90 17.82 8.90 -22.43
CA ALA A 90 18.08 8.05 -21.30
C ALA A 90 17.67 6.60 -21.63
N GLY A 91 18.50 5.64 -21.28
CA GLY A 91 18.18 4.24 -21.48
C GLY A 91 16.96 3.83 -20.65
N SER A 92 16.02 3.11 -21.27
CA SER A 92 14.81 2.63 -20.62
C SER A 92 14.38 1.25 -21.13
N ILE A 93 13.61 0.57 -20.28
CA ILE A 93 12.96 -0.69 -20.59
C ILE A 93 11.50 -0.57 -20.15
N ASP A 94 10.57 -0.81 -21.09
CA ASP A 94 9.14 -0.91 -20.84
C ASP A 94 8.66 -2.33 -21.06
N ILE A 95 8.04 -2.92 -20.07
CA ILE A 95 7.31 -4.18 -20.17
C ILE A 95 5.84 -3.85 -20.04
N VAL A 96 5.05 -4.04 -21.10
CA VAL A 96 3.66 -3.61 -21.14
C VAL A 96 2.77 -4.75 -21.62
N ALA A 97 1.67 -4.96 -20.90
CA ALA A 97 0.57 -5.79 -21.34
C ALA A 97 -0.72 -4.96 -21.34
N GLY A 98 -1.43 -4.94 -22.46
CA GLY A 98 -2.59 -4.09 -22.66
C GLY A 98 -2.23 -2.63 -22.93
N ARG A 99 -1.54 -2.39 -24.03
CA ARG A 99 -1.21 -1.03 -24.48
C ARG A 99 -2.48 -0.25 -24.79
N VAL A 100 -2.62 0.94 -24.17
CA VAL A 100 -3.82 1.81 -24.20
C VAL A 100 -5.12 1.14 -23.75
N ALA A 101 -5.04 -0.01 -23.11
CA ALA A 101 -6.16 -0.74 -22.48
C ALA A 101 -7.44 -0.76 -23.34
N ALA A 102 -8.57 -0.38 -22.76
CA ALA A 102 -9.87 -0.36 -23.43
C ALA A 102 -9.98 0.63 -24.62
N SER A 103 -8.99 1.51 -24.81
CA SER A 103 -8.93 2.44 -25.94
C SER A 103 -8.13 1.88 -27.12
N ALA A 104 -7.65 0.63 -27.04
CA ALA A 104 -6.87 0.04 -28.10
C ALA A 104 -7.72 -0.17 -29.35
N LYS A 105 -7.19 0.21 -30.51
CA LYS A 105 -7.78 0.00 -31.84
C LYS A 105 -6.68 -0.50 -32.77
N GLU A 106 -6.98 -1.45 -33.64
CA GLU A 106 -6.04 -1.90 -34.68
C GLU A 106 -5.97 -0.90 -35.82
N THR A 107 -7.11 -0.29 -36.13
CA THR A 107 -7.27 0.73 -37.16
C THR A 107 -7.94 1.98 -36.57
N ASP A 108 -7.64 3.12 -37.16
CA ASP A 108 -8.32 4.38 -36.87
C ASP A 108 -9.68 4.49 -37.60
N ASP A 109 -10.31 5.64 -37.50
CA ASP A 109 -11.62 5.87 -38.10
C ASP A 109 -11.56 5.95 -39.64
N ASN A 110 -10.37 6.06 -40.24
CA ASN A 110 -10.12 6.01 -41.68
C ASN A 110 -9.73 4.59 -42.17
N ASN A 111 -9.80 3.61 -41.29
CA ASN A 111 -9.39 2.23 -41.58
C ASN A 111 -7.87 2.06 -41.82
N GLU A 112 -7.06 3.05 -41.36
CA GLU A 112 -5.61 2.98 -41.36
C GLU A 112 -5.09 2.41 -40.05
N LYS A 113 -3.84 1.92 -40.04
CA LYS A 113 -3.22 1.38 -38.81
C LYS A 113 -3.20 2.41 -37.69
N SER A 114 -3.78 2.02 -36.56
CA SER A 114 -3.72 2.84 -35.35
C SER A 114 -2.35 2.77 -34.70
N PHE A 115 -1.69 3.93 -34.56
CA PHE A 115 -0.38 4.03 -33.92
C PHE A 115 -0.51 4.54 -32.49
N VAL A 116 0.27 3.97 -31.61
CA VAL A 116 0.33 4.35 -30.18
C VAL A 116 1.75 4.58 -29.73
N ASP A 117 1.89 5.50 -28.79
CA ASP A 117 3.10 5.79 -28.05
C ASP A 117 2.98 5.26 -26.59
N PRO A 118 4.07 5.28 -25.80
CA PRO A 118 3.99 4.96 -24.39
C PRO A 118 2.95 5.84 -23.69
N ASN A 119 2.00 5.25 -23.01
CA ASN A 119 0.99 5.95 -22.24
C ASN A 119 0.90 5.40 -20.81
N PHE A 120 1.54 6.11 -19.89
CA PHE A 120 1.66 5.67 -18.50
C PHE A 120 0.32 5.55 -17.77
N GLN A 121 -0.67 6.33 -18.19
CA GLN A 121 -2.00 6.32 -17.56
C GLN A 121 -2.93 5.30 -18.18
N LYS A 122 -2.92 5.12 -19.52
CA LYS A 122 -3.87 4.26 -20.23
C LYS A 122 -3.40 2.82 -20.39
N ASP A 123 -2.10 2.53 -20.32
CA ASP A 123 -1.61 1.16 -20.40
C ASP A 123 -2.10 0.36 -19.18
N SER A 124 -2.61 -0.86 -19.39
CA SER A 124 -3.24 -1.66 -18.34
C SER A 124 -2.24 -2.10 -17.29
N ALA A 125 -1.21 -2.83 -17.69
CA ALA A 125 -0.14 -3.26 -16.80
C ALA A 125 1.21 -2.87 -17.37
N ARG A 126 2.07 -2.28 -16.54
CA ARG A 126 3.36 -1.78 -16.96
C ARG A 126 4.42 -1.92 -15.90
N ILE A 127 5.63 -2.32 -16.32
CA ILE A 127 6.86 -2.12 -15.56
C ILE A 127 7.74 -1.20 -16.39
N HIS A 128 8.03 -0.02 -15.84
CA HIS A 128 8.89 0.97 -16.47
C HIS A 128 10.19 1.09 -15.69
N ILE A 129 11.31 0.92 -16.35
CA ILE A 129 12.66 1.06 -15.79
C ILE A 129 13.36 2.11 -16.62
N SER A 130 13.84 3.18 -15.99
CA SER A 130 14.54 4.25 -16.70
C SER A 130 15.76 4.72 -15.93
N GLN A 131 16.84 4.97 -16.69
CA GLN A 131 18.06 5.57 -16.16
C GLN A 131 17.84 7.00 -15.66
N LYS A 132 16.92 7.73 -16.29
CA LYS A 132 16.64 9.13 -15.96
C LYS A 132 15.23 9.50 -16.40
N THR A 133 14.35 9.76 -15.45
CA THR A 133 12.93 10.03 -15.69
C THR A 133 12.30 10.83 -14.55
N ASP A 134 11.15 11.42 -14.81
CA ASP A 134 10.27 12.04 -13.82
C ASP A 134 9.16 11.04 -13.47
N ILE A 135 9.52 9.99 -12.73
CA ILE A 135 8.67 8.80 -12.54
C ILE A 135 7.30 9.15 -11.95
N ASP A 136 7.28 9.98 -10.92
CA ASP A 136 6.05 10.35 -10.20
C ASP A 136 5.10 11.13 -11.10
N LYS A 137 5.63 12.08 -11.86
CA LYS A 137 4.86 12.84 -12.84
C LYS A 137 4.31 11.96 -13.96
N ASN A 138 5.11 11.02 -14.47
CA ASN A 138 4.69 10.14 -15.56
C ASN A 138 3.51 9.25 -15.15
N PHE A 139 3.52 8.74 -13.91
CA PHE A 139 2.44 7.94 -13.35
C PHE A 139 1.34 8.75 -12.66
N ASN A 140 1.49 10.08 -12.59
CA ASN A 140 0.56 11.00 -11.93
C ASN A 140 0.35 10.63 -10.45
N LEU A 141 1.44 10.49 -9.70
CA LEU A 141 1.41 10.14 -8.29
C LEU A 141 1.31 11.39 -7.42
N ALA A 142 0.68 11.25 -6.26
CA ALA A 142 0.73 12.26 -5.21
C ALA A 142 2.16 12.43 -4.67
N ASP A 143 2.50 13.65 -4.24
CA ASP A 143 3.86 14.01 -3.81
C ASP A 143 4.31 13.25 -2.55
N GLY A 144 3.41 13.06 -1.62
CA GLY A 144 3.69 12.45 -0.33
C GLY A 144 4.69 13.25 0.52
N LYS A 145 5.26 12.60 1.53
CA LYS A 145 6.36 13.16 2.34
C LYS A 145 7.73 12.91 1.69
N VAL A 146 7.84 11.85 0.89
CA VAL A 146 9.04 11.54 0.12
C VAL A 146 9.27 12.57 -0.98
N GLY A 147 8.20 13.17 -1.52
CA GLY A 147 8.23 14.15 -2.61
C GLY A 147 8.57 13.52 -3.96
N ASN A 148 8.48 14.32 -5.01
CA ASN A 148 8.69 13.89 -6.38
C ASN A 148 10.17 13.59 -6.70
N SER A 149 10.38 12.58 -7.51
CA SER A 149 11.66 12.26 -8.13
C SER A 149 11.75 12.93 -9.49
N ILE A 150 12.67 13.87 -9.64
CA ILE A 150 12.88 14.62 -10.88
C ILE A 150 14.24 14.24 -11.46
N ALA A 151 14.24 13.83 -12.72
CA ALA A 151 15.46 13.51 -13.48
C ALA A 151 16.37 12.50 -12.76
N ARG A 152 15.80 11.42 -12.23
CA ARG A 152 16.51 10.34 -11.52
C ARG A 152 16.22 9.00 -12.18
N SER A 153 17.04 8.01 -11.87
CA SER A 153 16.66 6.63 -12.18
C SER A 153 15.37 6.27 -11.45
N GLY A 154 14.48 5.58 -12.14
CA GLY A 154 13.18 5.22 -11.58
C GLY A 154 12.70 3.87 -12.06
N ILE A 155 11.97 3.18 -11.20
CA ILE A 155 11.25 1.95 -11.52
C ILE A 155 9.80 2.15 -11.09
N GLY A 156 8.86 2.06 -12.04
CA GLY A 156 7.44 2.13 -11.80
C GLY A 156 6.77 0.81 -12.15
N ILE A 157 5.90 0.32 -11.26
CA ILE A 157 5.11 -0.90 -11.45
C ILE A 157 3.65 -0.52 -11.32
N LYS A 158 2.87 -0.77 -12.35
CA LYS A 158 1.45 -0.43 -12.41
C LYS A 158 0.61 -1.61 -12.88
N GLY A 159 -0.57 -1.74 -12.35
CA GLY A 159 -1.64 -2.66 -12.76
C GLY A 159 -2.86 -2.45 -11.87
N ASP A 160 -4.03 -2.97 -12.27
CA ASP A 160 -5.23 -2.91 -11.43
C ASP A 160 -5.01 -3.61 -10.09
N SER A 161 -4.12 -4.58 -10.07
CA SER A 161 -3.73 -5.30 -8.86
C SER A 161 -2.25 -5.65 -8.89
N VAL A 162 -1.50 -5.18 -7.90
CA VAL A 162 -0.11 -5.56 -7.68
C VAL A 162 -0.02 -6.48 -6.48
N ARG A 163 0.71 -7.59 -6.60
CA ARG A 163 0.97 -8.55 -5.54
C ARG A 163 2.47 -8.77 -5.41
N ILE A 164 3.03 -8.49 -4.24
CA ILE A 164 4.43 -8.77 -3.90
C ILE A 164 4.43 -9.94 -2.92
N MET A 165 4.97 -11.08 -3.34
CA MET A 165 4.95 -12.31 -2.56
C MET A 165 6.36 -12.87 -2.45
N SER A 166 6.72 -13.30 -1.25
CA SER A 166 8.00 -13.96 -0.99
C SER A 166 7.78 -15.19 -0.11
N ARG A 167 8.60 -16.21 -0.26
CA ARG A 167 8.57 -17.40 0.61
C ARG A 167 9.26 -17.17 1.94
N GLU A 168 10.26 -16.30 1.99
CA GLU A 168 11.08 -16.10 3.19
C GLU A 168 10.95 -14.70 3.77
N GLY A 169 11.01 -13.64 2.96
CA GLY A 169 10.92 -12.29 3.51
C GLY A 169 10.97 -11.20 2.45
N ILE A 170 10.43 -10.03 2.81
CA ILE A 170 10.46 -8.81 2.00
C ILE A 170 11.17 -7.73 2.81
N LYS A 171 12.15 -7.07 2.18
CA LYS A 171 12.83 -5.90 2.74
C LYS A 171 12.59 -4.69 1.85
N LEU A 172 12.12 -3.60 2.44
CA LEU A 172 12.07 -2.28 1.82
C LEU A 172 13.11 -1.40 2.52
N VAL A 173 14.15 -1.02 1.80
CA VAL A 173 15.30 -0.31 2.37
C VAL A 173 15.59 0.94 1.56
N THR A 174 15.81 2.05 2.24
CA THR A 174 16.18 3.33 1.64
C THR A 174 17.57 3.75 2.11
N GLN A 175 18.23 4.62 1.34
CA GLN A 175 19.57 5.17 1.65
C GLN A 175 20.65 4.09 1.83
N THR A 176 20.69 3.16 0.88
CA THR A 176 21.75 2.15 0.84
C THR A 176 23.11 2.71 0.44
N GLU A 177 23.13 3.89 -0.19
CA GLU A 177 24.29 4.55 -0.77
C GLU A 177 24.32 6.03 -0.39
N SER A 178 25.52 6.63 -0.45
CA SER A 178 25.72 8.06 -0.16
C SER A 178 25.44 8.96 -1.37
N LYS A 179 25.39 8.39 -2.59
CA LYS A 179 25.17 9.14 -3.83
C LYS A 179 24.00 8.57 -4.64
N ASN A 180 23.28 9.44 -5.31
CA ASN A 180 22.24 9.04 -6.24
C ASN A 180 22.82 8.62 -7.60
N SER A 181 21.98 8.12 -8.51
CA SER A 181 22.37 7.63 -9.84
C SER A 181 23.05 8.68 -10.74
N LEU A 182 22.97 9.95 -10.42
CA LEU A 182 23.66 11.04 -11.14
C LEU A 182 24.90 11.56 -10.41
N GLY A 183 25.31 10.91 -9.32
CA GLY A 183 26.50 11.28 -8.54
C GLY A 183 26.27 12.37 -7.50
N GLY A 184 25.06 12.88 -7.34
CA GLY A 184 24.71 13.86 -6.29
C GLY A 184 24.60 13.20 -4.92
N ASP A 185 25.03 13.93 -3.88
CA ASP A 185 25.00 13.42 -2.50
C ASP A 185 23.57 13.24 -1.96
N ILE A 186 23.35 12.15 -1.25
CA ILE A 186 22.12 11.88 -0.50
C ILE A 186 22.34 12.31 0.94
N LEU A 187 21.92 13.52 1.27
CA LEU A 187 22.18 14.13 2.58
C LEU A 187 21.28 13.57 3.69
N SER A 188 20.12 13.05 3.34
CA SER A 188 19.17 12.48 4.31
C SER A 188 18.25 11.46 3.67
N THR A 189 17.74 10.53 4.49
CA THR A 189 16.69 9.59 4.07
C THR A 189 15.38 10.32 3.89
N LYS A 190 14.72 10.15 2.74
CA LYS A 190 13.39 10.70 2.50
C LYS A 190 12.27 9.89 3.15
N GLY A 191 12.52 8.62 3.46
CA GLY A 191 11.55 7.73 4.09
C GLY A 191 10.86 6.79 3.12
N ILE A 192 9.69 6.28 3.54
CA ILE A 192 8.82 5.39 2.78
C ILE A 192 7.41 5.90 2.97
N ASP A 193 6.72 6.22 1.87
CA ASP A 193 5.31 6.58 1.87
C ASP A 193 4.45 5.39 1.44
N LEU A 194 3.34 5.18 2.16
CA LEU A 194 2.27 4.26 1.80
C LEU A 194 1.01 5.10 1.63
N ILE A 195 0.62 5.34 0.39
CA ILE A 195 -0.47 6.25 0.03
C ILE A 195 -1.64 5.44 -0.55
N ALA A 196 -2.82 5.57 0.03
CA ALA A 196 -4.06 5.01 -0.48
C ALA A 196 -4.84 6.08 -1.27
N GLY A 197 -5.48 5.67 -2.37
CA GLY A 197 -6.30 6.58 -3.18
C GLY A 197 -5.53 7.67 -3.93
N ASN A 198 -4.19 7.59 -3.97
CA ASN A 198 -3.33 8.65 -4.51
C ASN A 198 -3.59 10.02 -3.86
N ASP A 199 -3.92 10.01 -2.57
CA ASP A 199 -4.25 11.17 -1.75
C ASP A 199 -3.25 11.26 -0.59
N ASP A 200 -2.51 12.36 -0.53
CA ASP A 200 -1.48 12.65 0.49
C ASP A 200 -1.89 13.75 1.48
N SER A 201 -3.16 14.17 1.46
CA SER A 201 -3.68 15.28 2.26
C SER A 201 -3.61 15.03 3.78
N ASP A 202 -3.68 13.78 4.22
CA ASP A 202 -3.66 13.40 5.65
C ASP A 202 -2.73 12.19 5.92
N LEU A 203 -1.49 12.28 5.49
CA LEU A 203 -0.50 11.23 5.76
C LEU A 203 -0.07 11.22 7.22
N GLN A 204 -0.23 10.08 7.87
CA GLN A 204 0.14 9.86 9.26
C GLN A 204 1.47 9.08 9.38
N PRO A 205 2.34 9.43 10.36
CA PRO A 205 3.56 8.67 10.57
C PRO A 205 3.27 7.26 11.10
N LEU A 206 4.00 6.27 10.60
CA LEU A 206 3.95 4.92 11.12
C LEU A 206 4.54 4.87 12.53
N VAL A 207 3.78 4.30 13.47
CA VAL A 207 4.19 4.19 14.86
C VAL A 207 5.27 3.12 15.03
N LYS A 208 6.35 3.44 15.75
CA LYS A 208 7.34 2.45 16.16
C LYS A 208 6.72 1.52 17.22
N GLY A 209 6.47 0.28 16.86
CA GLY A 209 5.72 -0.69 17.68
C GLY A 209 6.22 -0.81 19.11
N ASN A 210 7.52 -0.93 19.32
CA ASN A 210 8.09 -1.04 20.66
C ASN A 210 7.87 0.22 21.52
N ASN A 211 7.90 1.42 20.91
CA ASN A 211 7.61 2.67 21.61
C ASN A 211 6.13 2.76 22.00
N LEU A 212 5.24 2.32 21.13
CA LEU A 212 3.80 2.25 21.43
C LEU A 212 3.53 1.28 22.58
N VAL A 213 4.12 0.07 22.55
CA VAL A 213 3.98 -0.92 23.63
C VAL A 213 4.48 -0.35 24.96
N LYS A 214 5.64 0.35 24.97
CA LYS A 214 6.15 1.00 26.17
C LYS A 214 5.21 2.07 26.68
N LEU A 215 4.70 2.94 25.81
CA LEU A 215 3.73 3.98 26.16
C LEU A 215 2.47 3.38 26.79
N LEU A 216 1.89 2.36 26.16
CA LEU A 216 0.69 1.72 26.66
C LEU A 216 0.91 1.05 28.01
N ARG A 217 2.08 0.43 28.24
CA ARG A 217 2.43 -0.13 29.56
C ARG A 217 2.51 0.96 30.62
N ASN A 218 3.16 2.08 30.33
CA ASN A 218 3.24 3.20 31.26
C ASN A 218 1.84 3.74 31.62
N ILE A 219 0.97 3.92 30.62
CA ILE A 219 -0.42 4.36 30.86
C ILE A 219 -1.16 3.37 31.77
N VAL A 220 -1.01 2.06 31.56
CA VAL A 220 -1.64 1.05 32.43
C VAL A 220 -1.09 1.14 33.86
N GLU A 221 0.20 1.39 34.05
CA GLU A 221 0.83 1.55 35.37
C GLU A 221 0.35 2.82 36.06
N ASP A 222 0.25 3.93 35.33
CA ASP A 222 -0.32 5.18 35.85
C ASP A 222 -1.77 5.02 36.29
N ILE A 223 -2.59 4.32 35.51
CA ILE A 223 -3.97 3.99 35.88
C ILE A 223 -4.04 3.13 37.16
N ARG A 224 -3.16 2.14 37.30
CA ARG A 224 -3.09 1.31 38.51
C ARG A 224 -2.72 2.16 39.73
N THR A 225 -1.73 3.05 39.57
CA THR A 225 -1.31 3.96 40.61
C THR A 225 -2.43 4.91 41.03
N LEU A 226 -3.11 5.50 40.05
CA LEU A 226 -4.27 6.36 40.30
C LEU A 226 -5.38 5.61 41.04
N ASN A 227 -5.69 4.38 40.61
CA ASN A 227 -6.69 3.55 41.27
C ASN A 227 -6.29 3.23 42.73
N GLY A 228 -5.01 2.97 42.99
CA GLY A 228 -4.48 2.81 44.34
C GLY A 228 -4.65 4.07 45.22
N LEU A 229 -4.40 5.25 44.64
CA LEU A 229 -4.60 6.53 45.34
C LEU A 229 -6.08 6.78 45.63
N VAL A 230 -6.98 6.52 44.68
CA VAL A 230 -8.43 6.65 44.87
C VAL A 230 -8.93 5.73 45.98
N ASN A 231 -8.52 4.47 45.95
CA ASN A 231 -8.88 3.51 47.01
C ASN A 231 -8.34 3.94 48.39
N SER A 232 -7.10 4.46 48.45
CA SER A 232 -6.55 5.01 49.69
C SER A 232 -7.31 6.22 50.20
N LEU A 233 -7.73 7.11 49.27
CA LEU A 233 -8.56 8.25 49.61
C LEU A 233 -9.93 7.83 50.15
N ALA A 234 -10.60 6.91 49.46
CA ALA A 234 -11.89 6.36 49.91
C ALA A 234 -11.79 5.74 51.33
N THR A 235 -10.73 4.94 51.55
CA THR A 235 -10.48 4.35 52.88
C THR A 235 -10.29 5.41 53.98
N LYS A 236 -9.53 6.49 53.66
CA LYS A 236 -9.34 7.60 54.59
C LYS A 236 -10.62 8.39 54.83
N GLN A 237 -11.44 8.54 53.80
CA GLN A 237 -12.74 9.19 53.93
C GLN A 237 -13.66 8.40 54.87
N VAL A 238 -13.79 7.11 54.67
CA VAL A 238 -14.58 6.22 55.56
C VAL A 238 -14.10 6.32 57.00
N ALA A 239 -12.77 6.31 57.23
CA ALA A 239 -12.21 6.46 58.55
C ALA A 239 -12.49 7.82 59.19
N LEU A 240 -12.45 8.91 58.39
CA LEU A 240 -12.79 10.26 58.83
C LEU A 240 -14.28 10.35 59.21
N ASP A 241 -15.18 9.82 58.37
CA ASP A 241 -16.60 9.82 58.57
C ASP A 241 -16.97 9.02 59.84
N ALA A 242 -16.33 7.86 60.09
CA ALA A 242 -16.50 7.12 61.34
C ALA A 242 -16.04 7.92 62.57
N THR A 243 -14.93 8.64 62.45
CA THR A 243 -14.41 9.47 63.54
C THR A 243 -15.35 10.66 63.83
N LEU A 244 -15.88 11.30 62.76
CA LEU A 244 -16.83 12.38 62.84
C LEU A 244 -18.16 11.91 63.47
N ALA A 245 -18.66 10.76 63.10
CA ALA A 245 -19.86 10.13 63.63
C ALA A 245 -19.74 9.82 65.15
N ALA A 246 -18.54 9.52 65.60
CA ALA A 246 -18.24 9.25 66.99
C ALA A 246 -17.92 10.53 67.80
N HIS A 247 -17.74 11.69 67.13
CA HIS A 247 -17.34 12.92 67.75
C HIS A 247 -18.46 13.48 68.64
N THR A 248 -18.15 13.74 69.91
CA THR A 248 -19.07 14.27 70.88
C THR A 248 -18.50 15.53 71.51
N HIS A 249 -19.37 16.48 71.84
CA HIS A 249 -19.01 17.67 72.59
C HIS A 249 -19.52 17.57 74.04
N ILE A 250 -18.67 17.93 74.98
CA ILE A 250 -19.08 18.12 76.37
C ILE A 250 -19.73 19.49 76.48
N THR A 251 -21.05 19.52 76.73
CA THR A 251 -21.75 20.79 76.99
C THR A 251 -21.52 21.25 78.42
N ALA A 252 -20.91 22.43 78.56
CA ALA A 252 -20.58 23.05 79.86
C ALA A 252 -21.80 23.74 80.55
N CYS A 253 -22.98 23.17 80.41
CA CYS A 253 -24.15 23.71 81.16
C CYS A 253 -24.54 22.70 82.24
N GLY A 254 -24.11 23.02 83.42
CA GLY A 254 -24.23 22.34 84.68
C GLY A 254 -25.52 21.57 84.96
N VAL A 255 -25.43 20.32 84.84
CA VAL A 255 -26.00 19.22 85.60
C VAL A 255 -25.76 17.93 84.81
N GLY A 256 -24.64 17.27 85.06
CA GLY A 256 -24.30 15.97 84.49
C GLY A 256 -23.65 16.03 83.07
N PRO A 257 -22.77 15.08 82.75
CA PRO A 257 -22.13 15.03 81.44
C PRO A 257 -23.14 14.57 80.37
N GLY A 258 -23.72 15.56 79.72
CA GLY A 258 -24.52 15.30 78.52
C GLY A 258 -23.54 15.15 77.33
N LEU A 259 -23.30 13.93 76.88
CA LEU A 259 -22.72 13.66 75.60
C LEU A 259 -23.71 14.12 74.51
N ALA A 260 -23.35 15.07 73.68
CA ALA A 260 -24.13 15.33 72.45
C ALA A 260 -24.09 14.07 71.57
N ALA A 261 -25.25 13.58 71.23
CA ALA A 261 -25.31 12.49 70.26
C ALA A 261 -24.81 12.98 68.90
N PRO A 262 -24.10 12.17 68.11
CA PRO A 262 -23.75 12.52 66.75
C PRO A 262 -25.02 12.86 65.96
N SER A 263 -24.90 13.77 64.99
CA SER A 263 -26.06 14.12 64.16
C SER A 263 -26.57 12.88 63.42
N ILE A 264 -27.85 12.69 63.36
CA ILE A 264 -28.47 11.53 62.69
C ILE A 264 -28.09 11.49 61.22
N GLU A 265 -27.94 12.64 60.59
CA GLU A 265 -27.52 12.75 59.20
C GLU A 265 -26.09 12.25 59.00
N LEU A 266 -25.15 12.54 59.91
CA LEU A 266 -23.79 12.08 59.86
C LEU A 266 -23.65 10.56 60.09
N ALA A 267 -24.46 10.02 60.97
CA ALA A 267 -24.52 8.59 61.23
C ALA A 267 -25.10 7.80 60.05
N VAL A 268 -26.05 8.35 59.33
CA VAL A 268 -26.64 7.78 58.12
C VAL A 268 -25.63 7.81 56.97
N ALA A 269 -24.89 8.90 56.79
CA ALA A 269 -23.85 9.02 55.76
C ALA A 269 -22.72 7.98 55.97
N ALA A 270 -22.25 7.79 57.19
CA ALA A 270 -21.21 6.82 57.51
C ALA A 270 -21.62 5.35 57.27
N THR A 271 -22.91 5.05 57.26
CA THR A 271 -23.41 3.69 56.95
C THR A 271 -23.77 3.48 55.49
N ALA A 272 -23.90 4.55 54.70
CA ALA A 272 -24.17 4.47 53.24
C ALA A 272 -22.90 4.18 52.39
N ASP A 273 -21.70 4.51 52.93
CA ASP A 273 -20.42 4.30 52.26
C ASP A 273 -19.68 3.03 52.69
N ALA A 274 -20.29 2.18 53.48
CA ALA A 274 -19.76 0.88 53.90
C ALA A 274 -20.40 -0.25 53.08
#